data_dee525433d5b177c044dd584f38369b3
#
_entry.id   dee525433d5b177c044dd584f38369b3
#
_cell.length_a   1.000
_cell.length_b   1.000
_cell.length_c   1.000
_cell.angle_alpha   90.00
_cell.angle_beta   90.00
_cell.angle_gamma   90.00
#
_symmetry.space_group_name_H-M   'P 1'
#
loop_
_entity.id
_entity.type
_entity.pdbx_description
1 polymer ?
#
loop_
_entity_poly.entity_id
_entity_poly.type
_entity_poly.pdbx_seq_one_letter_code
_entity_poly.pdbx_strand_id
1 'polypeptide(L)'
;MADNRSLILDCSLKLFAAKGYDAVGVQQMVEAAGIKKPTLYHYFGSKRGVLEALMQEQFAPFLTQLNSAATYSGNLPLSLRKVVECYFSFALNKSTLYLMHLAAWFANPDNEASQIITPYILQQHQVLETLFQEATHDHGNMRERHKVYAATFLGTINTYIVQALHQQLDLNEATVQQAVQQFSYGIYS
;
A
#
# COMPACT_ATOMS: atom_id res chain seq x y z
N MET A 1 -18.70 -4.78 -21.53
CA MET A 1 -17.72 -3.79 -22.01
C MET A 1 -17.06 -3.18 -20.81
N ALA A 2 -15.73 -3.13 -20.75
CA ALA A 2 -15.06 -2.38 -19.67
C ALA A 2 -15.52 -0.91 -19.78
N ASP A 3 -15.89 -0.33 -18.64
CA ASP A 3 -16.24 1.08 -18.58
C ASP A 3 -14.99 1.91 -18.94
N ASN A 4 -15.14 2.92 -19.76
CA ASN A 4 -14.05 3.83 -20.16
C ASN A 4 -13.29 4.37 -18.94
N ARG A 5 -13.98 4.55 -17.84
CA ARG A 5 -13.41 5.01 -16.58
C ARG A 5 -12.38 4.02 -16.01
N SER A 6 -12.75 2.76 -15.88
CA SER A 6 -11.84 1.69 -15.42
C SER A 6 -10.67 1.49 -16.38
N LEU A 7 -10.92 1.57 -17.69
CA LEU A 7 -9.86 1.44 -18.69
C LEU A 7 -8.83 2.57 -18.59
N ILE A 8 -9.27 3.81 -18.37
CA ILE A 8 -8.35 4.94 -18.15
C ILE A 8 -7.50 4.71 -16.90
N LEU A 9 -8.10 4.28 -15.80
CA LEU A 9 -7.37 4.02 -14.55
C LEU A 9 -6.31 2.93 -14.74
N ASP A 10 -6.65 1.80 -15.37
CA ASP A 10 -5.73 0.68 -15.57
C ASP A 10 -4.57 1.03 -16.51
N CYS A 11 -4.85 1.72 -17.61
CA CYS A 11 -3.81 2.18 -18.53
C CYS A 11 -2.90 3.22 -17.89
N SER A 12 -3.46 4.16 -17.12
CA SER A 12 -2.71 5.20 -16.45
C SER A 12 -1.82 4.63 -15.34
N LEU A 13 -2.32 3.68 -14.55
CA LEU A 13 -1.54 3.00 -13.52
C LEU A 13 -0.29 2.33 -14.13
N LYS A 14 -0.47 1.60 -15.24
CA LYS A 14 0.65 0.95 -15.95
C LYS A 14 1.67 1.97 -16.45
N LEU A 15 1.21 3.10 -16.99
CA LEU A 15 2.09 4.16 -17.47
C LEU A 15 2.85 4.82 -16.31
N PHE A 16 2.18 5.15 -15.22
CA PHE A 16 2.81 5.75 -14.03
C PHE A 16 3.84 4.83 -13.41
N ALA A 17 3.56 3.54 -13.33
CA ALA A 17 4.49 2.56 -12.81
C ALA A 17 5.72 2.36 -13.71
N ALA A 18 5.54 2.38 -15.04
CA ALA A 18 6.62 2.12 -15.98
C ALA A 18 7.53 3.33 -16.23
N LYS A 19 6.98 4.55 -16.20
CA LYS A 19 7.70 5.78 -16.61
C LYS A 19 7.84 6.82 -15.49
N GLY A 20 7.19 6.60 -14.36
CA GLY A 20 7.00 7.61 -13.32
C GLY A 20 5.87 8.57 -13.66
N TYR A 21 5.22 9.10 -12.61
CA TYR A 21 4.09 10.01 -12.77
C TYR A 21 4.42 11.25 -13.61
N ASP A 22 5.53 11.92 -13.31
CA ASP A 22 5.88 13.21 -13.93
C ASP A 22 6.13 13.10 -15.44
N ALA A 23 6.71 11.99 -15.88
CA ALA A 23 7.02 11.74 -17.29
C ALA A 23 5.79 11.38 -18.15
N VAL A 24 4.64 11.09 -17.53
CA VAL A 24 3.42 10.70 -18.24
C VAL A 24 2.52 11.92 -18.48
N GLY A 25 2.24 12.21 -19.77
CA GLY A 25 1.29 13.25 -20.17
C GLY A 25 -0.11 12.69 -20.47
N VAL A 26 -1.12 13.56 -20.41
CA VAL A 26 -2.53 13.20 -20.75
C VAL A 26 -2.65 12.58 -22.14
N GLN A 27 -1.83 13.02 -23.12
CA GLN A 27 -1.84 12.46 -24.47
C GLN A 27 -1.50 10.96 -24.46
N GLN A 28 -0.48 10.56 -23.74
CA GLN A 28 -0.09 9.15 -23.62
C GLN A 28 -1.16 8.31 -22.93
N MET A 29 -1.83 8.89 -21.92
CA MET A 29 -2.91 8.19 -21.19
C MET A 29 -4.10 7.89 -22.10
N VAL A 30 -4.54 8.88 -22.89
CA VAL A 30 -5.68 8.70 -23.79
C VAL A 30 -5.36 7.80 -24.96
N GLU A 31 -4.15 7.85 -25.50
CA GLU A 31 -3.68 6.92 -26.53
C GLU A 31 -3.64 5.48 -26.03
N ALA A 32 -3.08 5.25 -24.83
CA ALA A 32 -3.04 3.94 -24.21
C ALA A 32 -4.44 3.36 -23.91
N ALA A 33 -5.40 4.21 -23.58
CA ALA A 33 -6.78 3.82 -23.32
C ALA A 33 -7.66 3.79 -24.58
N GLY A 34 -7.14 4.20 -25.76
CA GLY A 34 -7.91 4.24 -27.01
C GLY A 34 -9.08 5.23 -26.98
N ILE A 35 -8.96 6.32 -26.23
CA ILE A 35 -10.01 7.34 -26.06
C ILE A 35 -9.52 8.73 -26.49
N LYS A 36 -10.40 9.73 -26.42
CA LYS A 36 -10.07 11.14 -26.68
C LYS A 36 -9.91 11.94 -25.38
N LYS A 37 -9.11 13.02 -25.42
CA LYS A 37 -8.89 13.91 -24.27
C LYS A 37 -10.17 14.38 -23.57
N PRO A 38 -11.23 14.81 -24.30
CA PRO A 38 -12.48 15.21 -23.64
C PRO A 38 -13.08 14.12 -22.73
N THR A 39 -12.93 12.85 -23.10
CA THR A 39 -13.41 11.72 -22.28
C THR A 39 -12.64 11.63 -20.96
N LEU A 40 -11.31 11.75 -20.98
CA LEU A 40 -10.50 11.75 -19.75
C LEU A 40 -10.86 12.94 -18.85
N TYR A 41 -10.94 14.14 -19.44
CA TYR A 41 -11.30 15.34 -18.68
C TYR A 41 -12.73 15.28 -18.10
N HIS A 42 -13.66 14.65 -18.81
CA HIS A 42 -15.01 14.42 -18.31
C HIS A 42 -15.03 13.57 -17.03
N TYR A 43 -14.23 12.49 -16.98
CA TYR A 43 -14.21 11.56 -15.82
C TYR A 43 -13.35 12.08 -14.66
N PHE A 44 -12.23 12.71 -14.93
CA PHE A 44 -11.17 12.95 -13.94
C PHE A 44 -10.71 14.41 -13.86
N GLY A 45 -11.08 15.26 -14.78
CA GLY A 45 -10.69 16.67 -14.83
C GLY A 45 -9.22 16.93 -15.19
N SER A 46 -8.29 16.03 -14.79
CA SER A 46 -6.85 16.22 -14.98
C SER A 46 -6.08 14.89 -14.81
N LYS A 47 -4.78 14.90 -15.11
CA LYS A 47 -3.85 13.81 -14.75
C LYS A 47 -3.82 13.57 -13.22
N ARG A 48 -3.83 14.65 -12.45
CA ARG A 48 -3.93 14.62 -10.99
C ARG A 48 -5.20 13.90 -10.56
N GLY A 49 -6.35 14.24 -11.10
CA GLY A 49 -7.63 13.58 -10.78
C GLY A 49 -7.65 12.08 -11.11
N VAL A 50 -6.89 11.64 -12.13
CA VAL A 50 -6.72 10.19 -12.40
C VAL A 50 -5.95 9.51 -11.28
N LEU A 51 -4.86 10.09 -10.77
CA LEU A 51 -4.09 9.50 -9.67
C LEU A 51 -4.90 9.53 -8.37
N GLU A 52 -5.61 10.61 -8.07
CA GLU A 52 -6.51 10.70 -6.93
C GLU A 52 -7.61 9.62 -6.98
N ALA A 53 -8.21 9.40 -8.15
CA ALA A 53 -9.19 8.33 -8.35
C ALA A 53 -8.60 6.93 -8.19
N LEU A 54 -7.37 6.68 -8.69
CA LEU A 54 -6.65 5.42 -8.46
C LEU A 54 -6.48 5.13 -6.98
N MET A 55 -6.03 6.12 -6.21
CA MET A 55 -5.84 5.95 -4.78
C MET A 55 -7.18 5.73 -4.06
N GLN A 56 -8.19 6.53 -4.37
CA GLN A 56 -9.50 6.44 -3.74
C GLN A 56 -10.21 5.11 -4.03
N GLU A 57 -10.13 4.58 -5.26
CA GLU A 57 -10.90 3.42 -5.67
C GLU A 57 -10.17 2.10 -5.47
N GLN A 58 -8.85 2.12 -5.54
CA GLN A 58 -8.07 0.90 -5.47
C GLN A 58 -7.24 0.76 -4.20
N PHE A 59 -6.84 1.86 -3.56
CA PHE A 59 -6.03 1.85 -2.35
C PHE A 59 -6.86 2.07 -1.07
N ALA A 60 -7.84 2.98 -1.06
CA ALA A 60 -8.67 3.22 0.13
C ALA A 60 -9.42 1.97 0.63
N PRO A 61 -9.94 1.05 -0.23
CA PRO A 61 -10.53 -0.21 0.23
C PRO A 61 -9.54 -1.10 0.99
N PHE A 62 -8.26 -1.11 0.58
CA PHE A 62 -7.21 -1.81 1.32
C PHE A 62 -7.02 -1.22 2.72
N LEU A 63 -7.01 0.11 2.87
CA LEU A 63 -6.91 0.75 4.18
C LEU A 63 -8.08 0.38 5.11
N THR A 64 -9.28 0.23 4.56
CA THR A 64 -10.44 -0.24 5.31
C THR A 64 -10.24 -1.68 5.79
N GLN A 65 -9.75 -2.57 4.93
CA GLN A 65 -9.43 -3.95 5.29
C GLN A 65 -8.29 -4.02 6.31
N LEU A 66 -7.24 -3.21 6.13
CA LEU A 66 -6.11 -3.12 7.05
C LEU A 66 -6.57 -2.68 8.46
N ASN A 67 -7.42 -1.68 8.54
CA ASN A 67 -7.97 -1.21 9.82
C ASN A 67 -8.74 -2.33 10.54
N SER A 68 -9.53 -3.12 9.82
CA SER A 68 -10.22 -4.29 10.38
C SER A 68 -9.24 -5.40 10.80
N ALA A 69 -8.22 -5.67 10.01
CA ALA A 69 -7.20 -6.68 10.30
C ALA A 69 -6.35 -6.31 11.53
N ALA A 70 -6.07 -5.01 11.71
CA ALA A 70 -5.27 -4.46 12.80
C ALA A 70 -6.04 -4.26 14.11
N THR A 71 -7.33 -4.64 14.18
CA THR A 71 -8.09 -4.55 15.43
C THR A 71 -7.49 -5.47 16.49
N TYR A 72 -7.08 -4.89 17.62
CA TYR A 72 -6.56 -5.66 18.75
C TYR A 72 -7.68 -6.31 19.55
N SER A 73 -7.53 -7.59 19.88
CA SER A 73 -8.51 -8.37 20.64
C SER A 73 -7.86 -9.22 21.75
N GLY A 74 -6.78 -8.72 22.36
CA GLY A 74 -6.06 -9.44 23.42
C GLY A 74 -5.06 -10.48 22.91
N ASN A 75 -4.90 -10.65 21.58
CA ASN A 75 -3.96 -11.60 20.97
C ASN A 75 -3.13 -10.92 19.89
N LEU A 76 -2.01 -10.34 20.29
CA LEU A 76 -1.13 -9.60 19.37
C LEU A 76 -0.60 -10.46 18.22
N PRO A 77 -0.06 -11.69 18.44
CA PRO A 77 0.38 -12.54 17.35
C PRO A 77 -0.69 -12.78 16.29
N LEU A 78 -1.95 -12.96 16.68
CA LEU A 78 -3.05 -13.14 15.75
C LEU A 78 -3.35 -11.86 14.97
N SER A 79 -3.32 -10.69 15.61
CA SER A 79 -3.50 -9.40 14.92
C SER A 79 -2.36 -9.13 13.93
N LEU A 80 -1.11 -9.37 14.32
CA LEU A 80 0.06 -9.24 13.42
C LEU A 80 -0.09 -10.16 12.19
N ARG A 81 -0.49 -11.41 12.39
CA ARG A 81 -0.75 -12.35 11.29
C ARG A 81 -1.79 -11.82 10.31
N LYS A 82 -2.96 -11.37 10.80
CA LYS A 82 -4.02 -10.80 9.96
C LYS A 82 -3.54 -9.59 9.16
N VAL A 83 -2.72 -8.75 9.78
CA VAL A 83 -2.12 -7.59 9.11
C VAL A 83 -1.20 -8.05 7.97
N VAL A 84 -0.28 -9.02 8.22
CA VAL A 84 0.61 -9.55 7.16
C VAL A 84 -0.20 -10.16 6.02
N GLU A 85 -1.21 -10.98 6.33
CA GLU A 85 -2.11 -11.58 5.33
C GLU A 85 -2.81 -10.52 4.48
N CYS A 86 -3.31 -9.44 5.11
CA CYS A 86 -3.95 -8.32 4.42
C CYS A 86 -3.00 -7.64 3.43
N TYR A 87 -1.77 -7.32 3.86
CA TYR A 87 -0.76 -6.73 2.99
C TYR A 87 -0.34 -7.66 1.85
N PHE A 88 -0.09 -8.93 2.13
CA PHE A 88 0.31 -9.91 1.12
C PHE A 88 -0.78 -10.10 0.07
N SER A 89 -2.03 -10.25 0.51
CA SER A 89 -3.18 -10.33 -0.40
C SER A 89 -3.30 -9.09 -1.29
N PHE A 90 -3.16 -7.90 -0.72
CA PHE A 90 -3.21 -6.67 -1.50
C PHE A 90 -2.05 -6.58 -2.52
N ALA A 91 -0.83 -6.88 -2.10
CA ALA A 91 0.34 -6.83 -2.96
C ALA A 91 0.27 -7.84 -4.13
N LEU A 92 -0.26 -9.05 -3.89
CA LEU A 92 -0.47 -10.05 -4.94
C LEU A 92 -1.52 -9.60 -5.95
N ASN A 93 -2.62 -9.02 -5.49
CA ASN A 93 -3.73 -8.61 -6.35
C ASN A 93 -3.50 -7.26 -7.06
N LYS A 94 -2.67 -6.38 -6.48
CA LYS A 94 -2.45 -5.00 -6.92
C LYS A 94 -0.95 -4.62 -6.91
N SER A 95 -0.10 -5.52 -7.37
CA SER A 95 1.37 -5.37 -7.31
C SER A 95 1.89 -4.05 -7.89
N THR A 96 1.36 -3.64 -9.04
CA THR A 96 1.74 -2.39 -9.70
C THR A 96 1.41 -1.16 -8.85
N LEU A 97 0.22 -1.13 -8.25
CA LEU A 97 -0.20 -0.05 -7.36
C LEU A 97 0.62 -0.06 -6.07
N TYR A 98 0.90 -1.26 -5.53
CA TYR A 98 1.72 -1.42 -4.33
C TYR A 98 3.13 -0.87 -4.53
N LEU A 99 3.80 -1.23 -5.63
CA LEU A 99 5.14 -0.70 -5.95
C LEU A 99 5.13 0.80 -6.19
N MET A 100 4.11 1.31 -6.88
CA MET A 100 3.97 2.75 -7.12
C MET A 100 3.84 3.53 -5.79
N HIS A 101 3.05 3.03 -4.84
CA HIS A 101 2.92 3.69 -3.55
C HIS A 101 4.20 3.63 -2.71
N LEU A 102 4.93 2.49 -2.73
CA LEU A 102 6.24 2.41 -2.09
C LEU A 102 7.26 3.38 -2.71
N ALA A 103 7.30 3.46 -4.03
CA ALA A 103 8.19 4.40 -4.72
C ALA A 103 7.91 5.87 -4.34
N ALA A 104 6.64 6.22 -4.14
CA ALA A 104 6.26 7.57 -3.70
C ALA A 104 6.74 7.90 -2.28
N TRP A 105 6.86 6.90 -1.39
CA TRP A 105 7.38 7.10 -0.03
C TRP A 105 8.85 7.54 -0.02
N PHE A 106 9.64 7.08 -0.99
CA PHE A 106 11.06 7.42 -1.12
C PHE A 106 11.33 8.55 -2.11
N ALA A 107 10.28 9.08 -2.77
CA ALA A 107 10.41 10.17 -3.71
C ALA A 107 10.51 11.54 -3.02
N ASN A 108 10.83 12.58 -3.80
CA ASN A 108 10.79 13.94 -3.29
C ASN A 108 9.36 14.29 -2.80
N PRO A 109 9.18 14.70 -1.55
CA PRO A 109 7.86 15.04 -1.00
C PRO A 109 7.17 16.21 -1.73
N ASP A 110 7.92 17.06 -2.43
CA ASP A 110 7.40 18.20 -3.16
C ASP A 110 6.75 17.81 -4.50
N ASN A 111 6.94 16.58 -5.00
CA ASN A 111 6.31 16.17 -6.25
C ASN A 111 4.81 15.89 -6.08
N GLU A 112 4.06 16.11 -7.15
CA GLU A 112 2.58 15.99 -7.13
C GLU A 112 2.11 14.58 -6.75
N ALA A 113 2.79 13.54 -7.23
CA ALA A 113 2.42 12.15 -6.90
C ALA A 113 2.64 11.87 -5.41
N SER A 114 3.77 12.29 -4.85
CA SER A 114 4.04 12.14 -3.41
C SER A 114 2.99 12.87 -2.57
N GLN A 115 2.62 14.09 -2.93
CA GLN A 115 1.58 14.84 -2.22
C GLN A 115 0.23 14.12 -2.20
N ILE A 116 -0.13 13.43 -3.29
CA ILE A 116 -1.38 12.67 -3.38
C ILE A 116 -1.31 11.35 -2.60
N ILE A 117 -0.18 10.66 -2.63
CA ILE A 117 -0.02 9.31 -2.09
C ILE A 117 0.34 9.33 -0.60
N THR A 118 1.13 10.29 -0.13
CA THR A 118 1.59 10.39 1.26
C THR A 118 0.47 10.30 2.31
N PRO A 119 -0.70 10.93 2.17
CA PRO A 119 -1.79 10.77 3.13
C PRO A 119 -2.20 9.31 3.36
N TYR A 120 -2.20 8.47 2.32
CA TYR A 120 -2.53 7.05 2.41
C TYR A 120 -1.43 6.26 3.13
N ILE A 121 -0.16 6.64 2.91
CA ILE A 121 0.98 6.03 3.62
C ILE A 121 0.92 6.37 5.11
N LEU A 122 0.68 7.63 5.46
CA LEU A 122 0.56 8.06 6.85
C LEU A 122 -0.62 7.37 7.55
N GLN A 123 -1.72 7.13 6.84
CA GLN A 123 -2.86 6.39 7.37
C GLN A 123 -2.51 4.92 7.69
N GLN A 124 -1.70 4.25 6.86
CA GLN A 124 -1.19 2.91 7.17
C GLN A 124 -0.37 2.91 8.46
N HIS A 125 0.55 3.86 8.61
CA HIS A 125 1.33 4.01 9.84
C HIS A 125 0.43 4.22 11.05
N GLN A 126 -0.56 5.10 10.95
CA GLN A 126 -1.49 5.38 12.05
C GLN A 126 -2.29 4.14 12.47
N VAL A 127 -2.75 3.32 11.52
CA VAL A 127 -3.46 2.07 11.81
C VAL A 127 -2.57 1.11 12.61
N LEU A 128 -1.32 0.93 12.19
CA LEU A 128 -0.38 0.06 12.89
C LEU A 128 0.05 0.64 14.24
N GLU A 129 0.26 1.95 14.35
CA GLU A 129 0.55 2.60 15.62
C GLU A 129 -0.58 2.36 16.63
N THR A 130 -1.84 2.47 16.19
CA THR A 130 -3.01 2.21 17.03
C THR A 130 -3.04 0.77 17.52
N LEU A 131 -2.78 -0.22 16.63
CA LEU A 131 -2.67 -1.63 17.03
C LEU A 131 -1.65 -1.83 18.15
N PHE A 132 -0.43 -1.29 18.00
CA PHE A 132 0.62 -1.44 19.00
C PHE A 132 0.32 -0.64 20.27
N GLN A 133 -0.34 0.51 20.18
CA GLN A 133 -0.76 1.30 21.33
C GLN A 133 -1.81 0.53 22.15
N GLU A 134 -2.81 -0.05 21.52
CA GLU A 134 -3.81 -0.89 22.20
C GLU A 134 -3.18 -2.12 22.87
N ALA A 135 -2.23 -2.77 22.20
CA ALA A 135 -1.52 -3.91 22.74
C ALA A 135 -0.68 -3.57 24.00
N THR A 136 -0.35 -2.31 24.26
CA THR A 136 0.37 -1.91 25.48
C THR A 136 -0.39 -2.20 26.77
N HIS A 137 -1.71 -2.37 26.70
CA HIS A 137 -2.52 -2.71 27.87
C HIS A 137 -2.16 -4.09 28.41
N ASP A 138 -1.83 -5.03 27.53
CA ASP A 138 -1.48 -6.41 27.90
C ASP A 138 0.05 -6.64 27.86
N HIS A 139 0.81 -5.77 27.20
CA HIS A 139 2.25 -5.90 26.96
C HIS A 139 2.99 -4.61 27.40
N GLY A 140 3.24 -4.47 28.71
CA GLY A 140 3.82 -3.26 29.31
C GLY A 140 5.20 -2.86 28.78
N ASN A 141 5.99 -3.81 28.23
CA ASN A 141 7.29 -3.54 27.59
C ASN A 141 7.18 -2.75 26.27
N MET A 142 5.97 -2.58 25.74
CA MET A 142 5.69 -1.86 24.47
C MET A 142 5.35 -0.38 24.69
N ARG A 143 5.20 0.08 25.95
CA ARG A 143 4.87 1.45 26.24
C ARG A 143 5.85 2.43 25.60
N GLU A 144 5.32 3.52 25.03
CA GLU A 144 6.06 4.59 24.33
C GLU A 144 6.85 4.12 23.07
N ARG A 145 6.71 2.85 22.68
CA ARG A 145 7.45 2.25 21.54
C ARG A 145 6.55 1.93 20.35
N HIS A 146 5.25 2.21 20.42
CA HIS A 146 4.27 1.88 19.39
C HIS A 146 4.66 2.37 18.00
N LYS A 147 5.20 3.61 17.88
CA LYS A 147 5.66 4.16 16.60
C LYS A 147 6.84 3.37 15.99
N VAL A 148 7.80 3.01 16.83
CA VAL A 148 8.95 2.23 16.39
C VAL A 148 8.53 0.83 15.94
N TYR A 149 7.64 0.18 16.69
CA TYR A 149 7.11 -1.13 16.32
C TYR A 149 6.30 -1.07 15.02
N ALA A 150 5.44 -0.06 14.86
CA ALA A 150 4.67 0.14 13.63
C ALA A 150 5.59 0.32 12.41
N ALA A 151 6.58 1.19 12.50
CA ALA A 151 7.53 1.44 11.42
C ALA A 151 8.37 0.20 11.08
N THR A 152 8.89 -0.50 12.10
CA THR A 152 9.71 -1.71 11.90
C THR A 152 8.88 -2.85 11.33
N PHE A 153 7.66 -3.05 11.81
CA PHE A 153 6.78 -4.09 11.32
C PHE A 153 6.37 -3.85 9.86
N LEU A 154 6.00 -2.62 9.51
CA LEU A 154 5.71 -2.25 8.13
C LEU A 154 6.94 -2.41 7.23
N GLY A 155 8.12 -2.05 7.70
CA GLY A 155 9.38 -2.27 6.99
C GLY A 155 9.65 -3.75 6.70
N THR A 156 9.39 -4.62 7.69
CA THR A 156 9.49 -6.08 7.54
C THR A 156 8.52 -6.57 6.45
N ILE A 157 7.24 -6.21 6.53
CA ILE A 157 6.21 -6.59 5.54
C ILE A 157 6.62 -6.14 4.14
N ASN A 158 7.01 -4.86 3.98
CA ASN A 158 7.42 -4.30 2.70
C ASN A 158 8.61 -5.07 2.10
N THR A 159 9.58 -5.46 2.91
CA THR A 159 10.75 -6.24 2.46
C THR A 159 10.33 -7.60 1.91
N TYR A 160 9.48 -8.34 2.62
CA TYR A 160 8.95 -9.61 2.11
C TYR A 160 8.19 -9.45 0.79
N ILE A 161 7.35 -8.42 0.69
CA ILE A 161 6.59 -8.16 -0.55
C ILE A 161 7.52 -7.83 -1.71
N VAL A 162 8.51 -6.96 -1.51
CA VAL A 162 9.46 -6.60 -2.57
C VAL A 162 10.24 -7.81 -3.04
N GLN A 163 10.73 -8.66 -2.13
CA GLN A 163 11.41 -9.90 -2.48
C GLN A 163 10.51 -10.84 -3.29
N ALA A 164 9.23 -10.96 -2.91
CA ALA A 164 8.29 -11.79 -3.65
C ALA A 164 8.01 -11.24 -5.07
N LEU A 165 7.84 -9.94 -5.21
CA LEU A 165 7.65 -9.31 -6.52
C LEU A 165 8.88 -9.43 -7.42
N HIS A 166 10.07 -9.63 -6.84
CA HIS A 166 11.31 -9.99 -7.53
C HIS A 166 11.53 -11.53 -7.64
N GLN A 167 10.52 -12.33 -7.37
CA GLN A 167 10.55 -13.81 -7.50
C GLN A 167 11.62 -14.48 -6.61
N GLN A 168 11.97 -13.88 -5.48
CA GLN A 168 12.95 -14.42 -4.53
C GLN A 168 12.29 -15.29 -3.46
N LEU A 169 11.00 -15.13 -3.24
CA LEU A 169 10.17 -15.92 -2.32
C LEU A 169 8.70 -15.89 -2.73
N ASP A 170 7.88 -16.75 -2.14
CA ASP A 170 6.42 -16.75 -2.30
C ASP A 170 5.72 -16.16 -1.07
N LEU A 171 4.68 -15.34 -1.29
CA LEU A 171 3.82 -14.83 -0.22
C LEU A 171 2.75 -15.87 0.14
N ASN A 172 3.16 -16.88 0.88
CA ASN A 172 2.30 -17.98 1.32
C ASN A 172 2.18 -18.03 2.86
N GLU A 173 1.46 -19.00 3.37
CA GLU A 173 1.24 -19.20 4.81
C GLU A 173 2.54 -19.32 5.61
N ALA A 174 3.53 -20.03 5.08
CA ALA A 174 4.83 -20.17 5.74
C ALA A 174 5.56 -18.83 5.85
N THR A 175 5.48 -18.01 4.80
CA THR A 175 6.09 -16.67 4.78
C THR A 175 5.35 -15.70 5.71
N VAL A 176 4.03 -15.81 5.84
CA VAL A 176 3.25 -15.06 6.85
C VAL A 176 3.75 -15.40 8.25
N GLN A 177 3.85 -16.68 8.58
CA GLN A 177 4.35 -17.12 9.87
C GLN A 177 5.78 -16.64 10.13
N GLN A 178 6.66 -16.75 9.14
CA GLN A 178 8.04 -16.30 9.22
C GLN A 178 8.15 -14.80 9.50
N ALA A 179 7.36 -13.96 8.79
CA ALA A 179 7.36 -12.52 8.99
C ALA A 179 6.94 -12.14 10.42
N VAL A 180 5.89 -12.79 10.95
CA VAL A 180 5.42 -12.56 12.31
C VAL A 180 6.44 -13.03 13.34
N GLN A 181 7.03 -14.21 13.17
CA GLN A 181 8.05 -14.73 14.07
C GLN A 181 9.30 -13.86 14.07
N GLN A 182 9.80 -13.50 12.90
CA GLN A 182 10.98 -12.63 12.76
C GLN A 182 10.78 -11.29 13.45
N PHE A 183 9.62 -10.68 13.30
CA PHE A 183 9.30 -9.43 13.97
C PHE A 183 9.16 -9.59 15.48
N SER A 184 8.50 -10.67 15.95
CA SER A 184 8.20 -10.89 17.38
C SER A 184 9.41 -11.28 18.20
N TYR A 185 10.30 -12.08 17.65
CA TYR A 185 11.41 -12.69 18.39
C TYR A 185 12.80 -12.20 17.94
N GLY A 186 12.93 -11.70 16.69
CA GLY A 186 14.22 -11.28 16.16
C GLY A 186 15.20 -12.44 15.95
N ILE A 187 16.51 -12.14 16.09
CA ILE A 187 17.59 -13.11 15.86
C ILE A 187 18.07 -13.81 17.12
N TYR A 188 17.53 -13.45 18.29
CA TYR A 188 17.97 -13.98 19.61
C TYR A 188 16.95 -14.91 20.26
N SER A 189 16.01 -15.44 19.48
CA SER A 189 14.98 -16.36 19.96
C SER A 189 15.32 -17.81 19.65
#